data_67c062b08a233d5ca650177b91021c46
#
_entry.id   67c062b08a233d5ca650177b91021c46
#
_cell.length_a   1.000
_cell.length_b   1.000
_cell.length_c   1.000
_cell.angle_alpha   90.00
_cell.angle_beta   90.00
_cell.angle_gamma   90.00
#
_symmetry.space_group_name_H-M   'P 1'
#
loop_
_entity.id
_entity.type
_entity.pdbx_description
1 polymer ?
#
loop_
_entity_poly.entity_id
_entity_poly.type
_entity_poly.pdbx_seq_one_letter_code
_entity_poly.pdbx_strand_id
1 'polypeptide(L)'
;NIPSNAHRMMMANMALQMAQQSPPGMFNLEALNRTILQAANMPNLEDILPPKIEPQQMDPVSDIMAATKGVPIAAFPGQNHDAHIQTKMAYLQDPKNGANPIMQRIAPILEANIQEHSVMKYQEQMNGVAQQAIQQLPPEQKQNPSVIEMVMAQAAQQVMNANQAMGM
;
A
#
# COMPACT_ATOMS: atom_id res chain seq x y z
N ASN A 1 10.70 -5.37 39.88
CA ASN A 1 9.66 -4.35 40.14
C ASN A 1 8.77 -4.21 38.92
N ILE A 2 7.56 -4.77 39.00
CA ILE A 2 6.56 -4.59 37.94
C ILE A 2 5.88 -3.24 38.20
N PRO A 3 5.88 -2.31 37.23
CA PRO A 3 5.23 -1.03 37.40
C PRO A 3 3.73 -1.20 37.67
N SER A 4 3.16 -0.38 38.54
CA SER A 4 1.72 -0.35 38.78
C SER A 4 0.96 0.11 37.53
N ASN A 5 -0.33 -0.23 37.43
CA ASN A 5 -1.15 0.25 36.31
C ASN A 5 -1.19 1.78 36.23
N ALA A 6 -1.21 2.47 37.36
CA ALA A 6 -1.15 3.93 37.39
C ALA A 6 0.16 4.46 36.82
N HIS A 7 1.29 3.82 37.11
CA HIS A 7 2.58 4.19 36.54
C HIS A 7 2.65 3.96 35.05
N ARG A 8 2.15 2.81 34.59
CA ARG A 8 2.09 2.50 33.12
C ARG A 8 1.20 3.48 32.39
N MET A 9 0.06 3.85 32.98
CA MET A 9 -0.86 4.81 32.40
C MET A 9 -0.24 6.21 32.29
N MET A 10 0.48 6.62 33.33
CA MET A 10 1.21 7.88 33.31
C MET A 10 2.29 7.92 32.22
N MET A 11 3.07 6.85 32.10
CA MET A 11 4.09 6.74 31.06
C MET A 11 3.48 6.73 29.65
N ALA A 12 2.38 6.01 29.46
CA ALA A 12 1.68 5.96 28.18
C ALA A 12 1.09 7.33 27.80
N ASN A 13 0.53 8.06 28.75
CA ASN A 13 0.03 9.42 28.51
C ASN A 13 1.16 10.39 28.17
N MET A 14 2.32 10.29 28.84
CA MET A 14 3.48 11.09 28.46
C MET A 14 3.91 10.80 27.01
N ALA A 15 3.96 9.53 26.62
CA ALA A 15 4.30 9.15 25.26
C ALA A 15 3.28 9.69 24.25
N LEU A 16 1.97 9.69 24.58
CA LEU A 16 0.94 10.26 23.74
C LEU A 16 1.14 11.77 23.54
N GLN A 17 1.45 12.50 24.61
CA GLN A 17 1.75 13.94 24.52
C GLN A 17 2.97 14.21 23.64
N MET A 18 4.02 13.39 23.77
CA MET A 18 5.19 13.49 22.89
C MET A 18 4.83 13.22 21.44
N ALA A 19 3.98 12.22 21.18
CA ALA A 19 3.54 11.88 19.84
C ALA A 19 2.74 13.02 19.19
N GLN A 20 1.90 13.72 19.97
CA GLN A 20 1.12 14.85 19.47
C GLN A 20 1.98 16.07 19.10
N GLN A 21 3.14 16.21 19.73
CA GLN A 21 4.08 17.29 19.46
C GLN A 21 5.17 16.91 18.43
N SER A 22 5.16 15.70 17.96
CA SER A 22 6.17 15.17 17.04
C SER A 22 5.67 15.15 15.59
N PRO A 23 6.59 15.10 14.61
CA PRO A 23 6.18 15.00 13.20
C PRO A 23 5.32 13.76 12.94
N PRO A 24 4.34 13.85 12.00
CA PRO A 24 3.51 12.71 11.63
C PRO A 24 4.35 11.51 11.19
N GLY A 25 3.95 10.31 11.63
CA GLY A 25 4.62 9.06 11.25
C GLY A 25 5.78 8.65 12.16
N MET A 26 6.19 9.50 13.10
CA MET A 26 7.28 9.17 14.04
C MET A 26 6.86 8.12 15.08
N PHE A 27 5.61 8.14 15.50
CA PHE A 27 5.06 7.23 16.51
C PHE A 27 3.99 6.32 15.90
N ASN A 28 3.97 5.06 16.33
CA ASN A 28 2.87 4.16 16.03
C ASN A 28 1.72 4.43 17.01
N LEU A 29 0.77 5.26 16.58
CA LEU A 29 -0.36 5.71 17.42
C LEU A 29 -1.29 4.55 17.80
N GLU A 30 -1.46 3.54 16.94
CA GLU A 30 -2.27 2.36 17.25
C GLU A 30 -1.68 1.58 18.42
N ALA A 31 -0.36 1.29 18.36
CA ALA A 31 0.33 0.60 19.45
C ALA A 31 0.28 1.41 20.75
N LEU A 32 0.44 2.73 20.65
CA LEU A 32 0.40 3.62 21.81
C LEU A 32 -1.01 3.65 22.44
N ASN A 33 -2.06 3.77 21.64
CA ASN A 33 -3.44 3.73 22.11
C ASN A 33 -3.77 2.39 22.77
N ARG A 34 -3.31 1.29 22.17
CA ARG A 34 -3.47 -0.06 22.75
C ARG A 34 -2.80 -0.13 24.13
N THR A 35 -1.61 0.40 24.27
CA THR A 35 -0.87 0.42 25.53
C THR A 35 -1.63 1.22 26.61
N ILE A 36 -2.20 2.38 26.25
CA ILE A 36 -3.01 3.20 27.18
C ILE A 36 -4.25 2.43 27.65
N LEU A 37 -4.98 1.82 26.72
CA LEU A 37 -6.21 1.08 27.05
C LEU A 37 -5.92 -0.17 27.86
N GLN A 38 -4.81 -0.85 27.61
CA GLN A 38 -4.35 -1.98 28.42
C GLN A 38 -3.99 -1.54 29.85
N ALA A 39 -3.27 -0.42 29.99
CA ALA A 39 -2.93 0.13 31.29
C ALA A 39 -4.15 0.57 32.10
N ALA A 40 -5.22 0.99 31.41
CA ALA A 40 -6.50 1.33 32.01
C ALA A 40 -7.39 0.11 32.34
N ASN A 41 -6.90 -1.11 32.05
CA ASN A 41 -7.70 -2.36 32.19
C ASN A 41 -9.04 -2.27 31.44
N MET A 42 -9.03 -1.68 30.24
CA MET A 42 -10.25 -1.52 29.44
C MET A 42 -10.79 -2.90 29.04
N PRO A 43 -12.06 -3.21 29.40
CA PRO A 43 -12.67 -4.45 28.95
C PRO A 43 -12.95 -4.43 27.45
N ASN A 44 -12.97 -5.59 26.82
CA ASN A 44 -13.27 -5.77 25.41
C ASN A 44 -12.34 -4.97 24.48
N LEU A 45 -11.03 -4.95 24.81
CA LEU A 45 -10.03 -4.20 24.03
C LEU A 45 -10.03 -4.58 22.55
N GLU A 46 -10.23 -5.86 22.23
CA GLU A 46 -10.24 -6.36 20.86
C GLU A 46 -11.47 -5.89 20.06
N ASP A 47 -12.56 -5.52 20.73
CA ASP A 47 -13.73 -4.91 20.10
C ASP A 47 -13.51 -3.42 19.85
N ILE A 48 -12.75 -2.76 20.72
CA ILE A 48 -12.43 -1.32 20.63
C ILE A 48 -11.34 -1.09 19.61
N LEU A 49 -10.29 -1.91 19.64
CA LEU A 49 -9.17 -1.90 18.71
C LEU A 49 -9.06 -3.30 18.07
N PRO A 50 -9.91 -3.62 17.10
CA PRO A 50 -9.88 -4.93 16.47
C PRO A 50 -8.53 -5.17 15.79
N PRO A 51 -8.09 -6.44 15.68
CA PRO A 51 -6.87 -6.78 14.95
C PRO A 51 -6.95 -6.27 13.53
N LYS A 52 -5.84 -5.72 13.05
CA LYS A 52 -5.74 -5.25 11.68
C LYS A 52 -5.74 -6.44 10.72
N ILE A 53 -6.70 -6.45 9.78
CA ILE A 53 -6.75 -7.48 8.75
C ILE A 53 -5.73 -7.11 7.67
N GLU A 54 -4.74 -7.99 7.44
CA GLU A 54 -3.76 -7.80 6.36
C GLU A 54 -4.39 -8.18 5.02
N PRO A 55 -4.22 -7.34 3.97
CA PRO A 55 -4.71 -7.68 2.65
C PRO A 55 -3.98 -8.90 2.09
N GLN A 56 -4.73 -9.75 1.37
CA GLN A 56 -4.20 -10.96 0.73
C GLN A 56 -4.27 -10.84 -0.77
N GLN A 57 -3.37 -11.53 -1.46
CA GLN A 57 -3.36 -11.58 -2.91
C GLN A 57 -4.59 -12.31 -3.42
N MET A 58 -5.37 -11.64 -4.28
CA MET A 58 -6.62 -12.16 -4.85
C MET A 58 -6.71 -11.80 -6.33
N ASP A 59 -7.63 -12.43 -7.03
CA ASP A 59 -8.01 -12.02 -8.37
C ASP A 59 -8.83 -10.71 -8.35
N PRO A 60 -8.99 -10.02 -9.50
CA PRO A 60 -9.67 -8.72 -9.53
C PRO A 60 -11.10 -8.74 -9.03
N VAL A 61 -11.86 -9.78 -9.35
CA VAL A 61 -13.25 -9.89 -8.92
C VAL A 61 -13.36 -10.10 -7.41
N SER A 62 -12.49 -10.96 -6.86
CA SER A 62 -12.43 -11.20 -5.42
C SER A 62 -12.02 -9.94 -4.66
N ASP A 63 -11.13 -9.12 -5.20
CA ASP A 63 -10.79 -7.82 -4.63
C ASP A 63 -12.01 -6.90 -4.54
N ILE A 64 -12.81 -6.82 -5.60
CA ILE A 64 -14.04 -6.01 -5.61
C ILE A 64 -15.01 -6.50 -4.53
N MET A 65 -15.20 -7.82 -4.44
CA MET A 65 -16.07 -8.41 -3.43
C MET A 65 -15.56 -8.15 -2.01
N ALA A 66 -14.24 -8.25 -1.79
CA ALA A 66 -13.62 -7.93 -0.51
C ALA A 66 -13.85 -6.47 -0.13
N ALA A 67 -13.69 -5.54 -1.08
CA ALA A 67 -13.96 -4.13 -0.84
C ALA A 67 -15.41 -3.86 -0.43
N THR A 68 -16.38 -4.55 -1.05
CA THR A 68 -17.79 -4.43 -0.67
C THR A 68 -18.08 -4.90 0.76
N LYS A 69 -17.28 -5.83 1.25
CA LYS A 69 -17.39 -6.38 2.62
C LYS A 69 -16.56 -5.61 3.65
N GLY A 70 -15.85 -4.58 3.24
CA GLY A 70 -14.94 -3.84 4.13
C GLY A 70 -13.63 -4.56 4.43
N VAL A 71 -13.27 -5.58 3.66
CA VAL A 71 -11.99 -6.29 3.77
C VAL A 71 -10.95 -5.50 2.97
N PRO A 72 -9.76 -5.21 3.56
CA PRO A 72 -8.72 -4.46 2.85
C PRO A 72 -8.19 -5.22 1.64
N ILE A 73 -7.87 -4.47 0.59
CA ILE A 73 -7.27 -4.98 -0.64
C ILE A 73 -5.96 -4.25 -0.91
N ALA A 74 -5.05 -4.91 -1.62
CA ALA A 74 -3.77 -4.33 -2.03
C ALA A 74 -3.30 -4.95 -3.34
N ALA A 75 -2.43 -4.24 -4.04
CA ALA A 75 -1.69 -4.79 -5.17
C ALA A 75 -0.44 -5.53 -4.68
N PHE A 76 -0.08 -6.60 -5.38
CA PHE A 76 1.09 -7.41 -5.05
C PHE A 76 2.00 -7.55 -6.28
N PRO A 77 3.32 -7.61 -6.06
CA PRO A 77 4.25 -7.83 -7.16
C PRO A 77 3.94 -9.13 -7.92
N GLY A 78 4.12 -9.12 -9.23
CA GLY A 78 3.94 -10.29 -10.08
C GLY A 78 2.49 -10.59 -10.47
N GLN A 79 1.51 -9.84 -9.97
CA GLN A 79 0.12 -9.99 -10.41
C GLN A 79 -0.06 -9.51 -11.86
N ASN A 80 -1.14 -9.95 -12.50
CA ASN A 80 -1.57 -9.38 -13.77
C ASN A 80 -2.23 -8.02 -13.52
N HIS A 81 -1.40 -6.97 -13.45
CA HIS A 81 -1.84 -5.63 -13.13
C HIS A 81 -2.85 -5.08 -14.15
N ASP A 82 -2.68 -5.42 -15.43
CA ASP A 82 -3.62 -5.00 -16.48
C ASP A 82 -5.02 -5.58 -16.25
N ALA A 83 -5.10 -6.86 -15.89
CA ALA A 83 -6.38 -7.50 -15.59
C ALA A 83 -7.06 -6.84 -14.39
N HIS A 84 -6.30 -6.52 -13.34
CA HIS A 84 -6.82 -5.83 -12.17
C HIS A 84 -7.33 -4.43 -12.51
N ILE A 85 -6.56 -3.66 -13.26
CA ILE A 85 -6.92 -2.30 -13.67
C ILE A 85 -8.18 -2.33 -14.52
N GLN A 86 -8.20 -3.16 -15.57
CA GLN A 86 -9.33 -3.23 -16.52
C GLN A 86 -10.62 -3.67 -15.84
N THR A 87 -10.56 -4.69 -15.02
CA THR A 87 -11.75 -5.22 -14.33
C THR A 87 -12.34 -4.20 -13.36
N LYS A 88 -11.48 -3.54 -12.57
CA LYS A 88 -11.94 -2.54 -11.61
C LYS A 88 -12.45 -1.27 -12.29
N MET A 89 -11.78 -0.83 -13.35
CA MET A 89 -12.28 0.30 -14.15
C MET A 89 -13.63 0.00 -14.77
N ALA A 90 -13.79 -1.18 -15.36
CA ALA A 90 -15.08 -1.59 -15.95
C ALA A 90 -16.21 -1.62 -14.90
N TYR A 91 -15.90 -2.12 -13.69
CA TYR A 91 -16.85 -2.12 -12.58
C TYR A 91 -17.25 -0.70 -12.17
N LEU A 92 -16.30 0.22 -12.07
CA LEU A 92 -16.56 1.61 -11.69
C LEU A 92 -17.36 2.37 -12.77
N GLN A 93 -17.17 2.02 -14.04
CA GLN A 93 -17.83 2.67 -15.18
C GLN A 93 -19.21 2.10 -15.48
N ASP A 94 -19.56 0.95 -14.91
CA ASP A 94 -20.88 0.32 -15.14
C ASP A 94 -21.98 1.13 -14.46
N PRO A 95 -22.97 1.66 -15.22
CA PRO A 95 -24.07 2.45 -14.66
C PRO A 95 -24.88 1.69 -13.61
N LYS A 96 -24.99 0.37 -13.72
CA LYS A 96 -25.71 -0.47 -12.74
C LYS A 96 -25.03 -0.40 -11.37
N ASN A 97 -23.71 -0.41 -11.36
CA ASN A 97 -22.93 -0.31 -10.12
C ASN A 97 -22.99 1.12 -9.55
N GLY A 98 -22.93 2.14 -10.41
CA GLY A 98 -23.00 3.53 -10.03
C GLY A 98 -24.29 3.92 -9.31
N ALA A 99 -25.40 3.21 -9.57
CA ALA A 99 -26.67 3.43 -8.89
C ALA A 99 -26.70 2.82 -7.45
N ASN A 100 -25.75 1.98 -7.09
CA ASN A 100 -25.70 1.34 -5.78
C ASN A 100 -25.04 2.30 -4.75
N PRO A 101 -25.71 2.59 -3.60
CA PRO A 101 -25.15 3.50 -2.58
C PRO A 101 -23.79 3.06 -2.04
N ILE A 102 -23.48 1.77 -2.06
CA ILE A 102 -22.17 1.25 -1.61
C ILE A 102 -21.00 1.79 -2.45
N MET A 103 -21.28 2.25 -3.69
CA MET A 103 -20.25 2.79 -4.58
C MET A 103 -19.56 4.02 -4.02
N GLN A 104 -20.27 4.86 -3.25
CA GLN A 104 -19.64 6.01 -2.60
C GLN A 104 -18.53 5.60 -1.65
N ARG A 105 -18.66 4.44 -1.01
CA ARG A 105 -17.67 3.89 -0.08
C ARG A 105 -16.54 3.16 -0.79
N ILE A 106 -16.87 2.34 -1.80
CA ILE A 106 -15.87 1.44 -2.42
C ILE A 106 -15.16 2.07 -3.61
N ALA A 107 -15.74 3.05 -4.29
CA ALA A 107 -15.09 3.69 -5.45
C ALA A 107 -13.69 4.26 -5.11
N PRO A 108 -13.52 5.02 -4.02
CA PRO A 108 -12.18 5.51 -3.66
C PRO A 108 -11.19 4.39 -3.36
N ILE A 109 -11.65 3.28 -2.78
CA ILE A 109 -10.82 2.10 -2.47
C ILE A 109 -10.35 1.45 -3.76
N LEU A 110 -11.25 1.24 -4.72
CA LEU A 110 -10.91 0.65 -6.02
C LEU A 110 -10.01 1.56 -6.85
N GLU A 111 -10.27 2.86 -6.85
CA GLU A 111 -9.42 3.85 -7.55
C GLU A 111 -8.00 3.86 -6.99
N ALA A 112 -7.85 3.87 -5.67
CA ALA A 112 -6.54 3.79 -5.03
C ALA A 112 -5.82 2.48 -5.38
N ASN A 113 -6.53 1.36 -5.39
CA ASN A 113 -5.95 0.07 -5.77
C ASN A 113 -5.56 0.01 -7.25
N ILE A 114 -6.35 0.63 -8.15
CA ILE A 114 -5.98 0.78 -9.57
C ILE A 114 -4.65 1.53 -9.69
N GLN A 115 -4.47 2.61 -8.92
CA GLN A 115 -3.22 3.36 -8.91
C GLN A 115 -2.06 2.52 -8.39
N GLU A 116 -2.25 1.73 -7.34
CA GLU A 116 -1.23 0.80 -6.85
C GLU A 116 -0.77 -0.17 -7.94
N HIS A 117 -1.73 -0.78 -8.64
CA HIS A 117 -1.42 -1.68 -9.76
C HIS A 117 -0.68 -0.96 -10.90
N SER A 118 -1.07 0.28 -11.20
CA SER A 118 -0.42 1.07 -12.24
C SER A 118 1.04 1.39 -11.89
N VAL A 119 1.30 1.75 -10.63
CA VAL A 119 2.66 2.01 -10.14
C VAL A 119 3.50 0.74 -10.19
N MET A 120 2.96 -0.39 -9.71
CA MET A 120 3.69 -1.67 -9.73
C MET A 120 3.99 -2.14 -11.15
N LYS A 121 3.02 -2.01 -12.05
CA LYS A 121 3.22 -2.31 -13.48
C LYS A 121 4.38 -1.49 -14.05
N TYR A 122 4.39 -0.19 -13.79
CA TYR A 122 5.47 0.70 -14.23
C TYR A 122 6.82 0.27 -13.67
N GLN A 123 6.89 -0.03 -12.37
CA GLN A 123 8.13 -0.48 -11.72
C GLN A 123 8.62 -1.81 -12.30
N GLU A 124 7.72 -2.76 -12.55
CA GLU A 124 8.08 -4.06 -13.15
C GLU A 124 8.59 -3.89 -14.58
N GLN A 125 7.94 -3.04 -15.39
CA GLN A 125 8.41 -2.72 -16.74
C GLN A 125 9.80 -2.07 -16.70
N MET A 126 10.00 -1.10 -15.82
CA MET A 126 11.29 -0.42 -15.66
C MET A 126 12.39 -1.39 -15.24
N ASN A 127 12.10 -2.25 -14.26
CA ASN A 127 13.06 -3.24 -13.80
C ASN A 127 13.41 -4.24 -14.88
N GLY A 128 12.44 -4.67 -15.70
CA GLY A 128 12.66 -5.58 -16.82
C GLY A 128 13.59 -4.96 -17.87
N VAL A 129 13.35 -3.72 -18.26
CA VAL A 129 14.20 -3.00 -19.21
C VAL A 129 15.61 -2.79 -18.64
N ALA A 130 15.69 -2.41 -17.37
CA ALA A 130 16.98 -2.18 -16.70
C ALA A 130 17.80 -3.46 -16.59
N GLN A 131 17.18 -4.59 -16.23
CA GLN A 131 17.88 -5.87 -16.15
C GLN A 131 18.42 -6.32 -17.49
N GLN A 132 17.66 -6.18 -18.57
CA GLN A 132 18.13 -6.50 -19.91
C GLN A 132 19.34 -5.64 -20.29
N ALA A 133 19.30 -4.35 -20.00
CA ALA A 133 20.41 -3.43 -20.27
C ALA A 133 21.65 -3.77 -19.43
N ILE A 134 21.48 -4.15 -18.17
CA ILE A 134 22.57 -4.56 -17.29
C ILE A 134 23.23 -5.85 -17.80
N GLN A 135 22.45 -6.80 -18.27
CA GLN A 135 23.00 -8.06 -18.81
C GLN A 135 23.90 -7.84 -20.04
N GLN A 136 23.66 -6.76 -20.79
CA GLN A 136 24.45 -6.41 -21.96
C GLN A 136 25.72 -5.64 -21.63
N LEU A 137 25.90 -5.22 -20.38
CA LEU A 137 27.10 -4.49 -19.95
C LEU A 137 28.32 -5.42 -19.87
N PRO A 138 29.55 -4.86 -20.10
CA PRO A 138 30.77 -5.58 -19.79
C PRO A 138 30.82 -6.03 -18.31
N PRO A 139 31.46 -7.18 -18.00
CA PRO A 139 31.47 -7.68 -16.62
C PRO A 139 31.99 -6.71 -15.57
N GLU A 140 32.97 -5.87 -15.95
CA GLU A 140 33.54 -4.86 -15.04
C GLU A 140 32.52 -3.79 -14.64
N GLN A 141 31.56 -3.51 -15.52
CA GLN A 141 30.56 -2.45 -15.31
C GLN A 141 29.30 -2.96 -14.59
N LYS A 142 29.05 -4.26 -14.59
CA LYS A 142 27.84 -4.87 -14.00
C LYS A 142 27.72 -4.64 -12.49
N GLN A 143 28.83 -4.39 -11.81
CA GLN A 143 28.88 -4.17 -10.37
C GLN A 143 29.18 -2.72 -9.98
N ASN A 144 29.30 -1.83 -10.96
CA ASN A 144 29.55 -0.42 -10.71
C ASN A 144 28.24 0.30 -10.38
N PRO A 145 28.04 0.78 -9.13
CA PRO A 145 26.78 1.43 -8.74
C PRO A 145 26.40 2.63 -9.60
N SER A 146 27.39 3.42 -10.04
CA SER A 146 27.16 4.60 -10.88
C SER A 146 26.61 4.22 -12.26
N VAL A 147 27.13 3.15 -12.86
CA VAL A 147 26.66 2.65 -14.16
C VAL A 147 25.26 2.06 -14.01
N ILE A 148 25.00 1.30 -12.95
CA ILE A 148 23.67 0.73 -12.67
C ILE A 148 22.63 1.84 -12.49
N GLU A 149 22.96 2.89 -11.75
CA GLU A 149 22.08 4.05 -11.56
C GLU A 149 21.75 4.73 -12.88
N MET A 150 22.74 4.92 -13.75
CA MET A 150 22.53 5.49 -15.09
C MET A 150 21.61 4.60 -15.93
N VAL A 151 21.81 3.28 -15.91
CA VAL A 151 20.97 2.31 -16.63
C VAL A 151 19.54 2.35 -16.12
N MET A 152 19.34 2.44 -14.81
CA MET A 152 18.01 2.55 -14.21
C MET A 152 17.31 3.83 -14.65
N ALA A 153 18.02 4.95 -14.70
CA ALA A 153 17.48 6.24 -15.17
C ALA A 153 17.06 6.17 -16.64
N GLN A 154 17.89 5.56 -17.50
CA GLN A 154 17.58 5.37 -18.91
C GLN A 154 16.38 4.44 -19.11
N ALA A 155 16.29 3.37 -18.33
CA ALA A 155 15.16 2.45 -18.36
C ALA A 155 13.85 3.15 -17.98
N ALA A 156 13.87 3.97 -16.95
CA ALA A 156 12.71 4.75 -16.52
C ALA A 156 12.25 5.70 -17.63
N GLN A 157 13.18 6.39 -18.28
CA GLN A 157 12.89 7.30 -19.39
C GLN A 157 12.29 6.55 -20.59
N GLN A 158 12.83 5.39 -20.90
CA GLN A 158 12.36 4.56 -22.02
C GLN A 158 10.93 4.06 -21.78
N VAL A 159 10.62 3.59 -20.58
CA VAL A 159 9.27 3.11 -20.22
C VAL A 159 8.28 4.27 -20.22
N MET A 160 8.68 5.44 -19.69
CA MET A 160 7.84 6.63 -19.69
C MET A 160 7.49 7.05 -21.11
N ASN A 161 8.48 7.09 -22.02
CA ASN A 161 8.26 7.47 -23.42
C ASN A 161 7.35 6.47 -24.14
N ALA A 162 7.53 5.17 -23.91
CA ALA A 162 6.69 4.13 -24.49
C ALA A 162 5.23 4.25 -24.00
N ASN A 163 5.01 4.53 -22.73
CA ASN A 163 3.68 4.70 -22.18
C ASN A 163 3.00 5.96 -22.71
N GLN A 164 3.72 7.05 -22.88
CA GLN A 164 3.20 8.28 -23.50
C GLN A 164 2.80 8.05 -24.97
N ALA A 165 3.62 7.32 -25.72
CA ALA A 165 3.33 6.99 -27.12
C ALA A 165 2.08 6.13 -27.27
N MET A 166 1.73 5.33 -26.24
CA MET A 166 0.52 4.48 -26.20
C MET A 166 -0.70 5.22 -25.62
N GLY A 167 -0.57 6.49 -25.23
CA GLY A 167 -1.66 7.28 -24.68
C GLY A 167 -2.00 6.93 -23.22
N MET A 168 -1.05 6.34 -22.54
CA MET A 168 -1.22 5.98 -21.13
C MET A 168 -0.60 6.99 -20.17
#